data_c2073fe2a54c06d418f06dcd3a3f7bd1
#
_entry.id   c2073fe2a54c06d418f06dcd3a3f7bd1
#
_cell.length_a   1.000
_cell.length_b   1.000
_cell.length_c   1.000
_cell.angle_alpha   90.00
_cell.angle_beta   90.00
_cell.angle_gamma   90.00
#
_symmetry.space_group_name_H-M   'P 1'
#
loop_
_entity.id
_entity.type
_entity.pdbx_description
1 polymer ?
#
loop_
_entity_poly.entity_id
_entity_poly.type
_entity_poly.pdbx_seq_one_letter_code
_entity_poly.pdbx_strand_id
1 'polypeptide(L)'
;MSISEVVVEPEQAGICQAEQAGGQPQEGTPAGPGEQVRGRQDGLKLRRHGYRAVLGDKETFAPALKVELVRRRVKDADKITTVNDGADWIWDLVYRYLPTRRVEVLDWPHALQNLAKAANAAFGEGSEEAHNWLDQRETELWNGERMQVDNALHNLPRRYKERGQAIRQVKGYITEHWPRLCYADFRAEDRPIGSGTVESAAKNVVAWRMKRGGQNWSREGATRMLAALGEIHSRRWSATDKRFARAA
;
A
#
# COMPACT_ATOMS: atom_id res chain seq x y z
N MET A 1 -6.00 5.22 6.10
CA MET A 1 -6.67 4.23 5.22
C MET A 1 -7.28 4.95 4.04
N SER A 2 -7.21 4.35 2.86
CA SER A 2 -7.95 4.79 1.67
C SER A 2 -8.85 3.67 1.18
N ILE A 3 -9.97 4.05 0.55
CA ILE A 3 -10.84 3.15 -0.18
C ILE A 3 -10.98 3.72 -1.59
N SER A 4 -10.73 2.92 -2.60
CA SER A 4 -10.73 3.33 -3.99
C SER A 4 -11.52 2.36 -4.84
N GLU A 5 -11.98 2.82 -5.99
CA GLU A 5 -12.55 2.01 -7.04
C GLU A 5 -11.45 1.66 -8.03
N VAL A 6 -11.32 0.39 -8.37
CA VAL A 6 -10.38 -0.09 -9.39
C VAL A 6 -11.05 0.07 -10.75
N VAL A 7 -10.37 0.74 -11.67
CA VAL A 7 -10.78 0.82 -13.09
C VAL A 7 -9.62 0.31 -13.93
N VAL A 8 -9.90 -0.68 -14.76
CA VAL A 8 -8.97 -1.17 -15.77
C VAL A 8 -9.32 -0.44 -17.06
N GLU A 9 -8.37 0.32 -17.60
CA GLU A 9 -8.53 0.91 -18.93
C GLU A 9 -8.00 -0.10 -19.95
N PRO A 10 -8.77 -0.44 -20.99
CA PRO A 10 -8.26 -1.27 -22.07
C PRO A 10 -7.05 -0.57 -22.69
N GLU A 11 -6.00 -1.34 -22.94
CA GLU A 11 -4.81 -0.88 -23.64
C GLU A 11 -5.24 -0.35 -25.01
N GLN A 12 -5.11 0.95 -25.24
CA GLN A 12 -5.32 1.52 -26.57
C GLN A 12 -4.18 1.01 -27.45
N ALA A 13 -4.48 0.05 -28.29
CA ALA A 13 -3.61 -0.34 -29.40
C ALA A 13 -3.21 0.92 -30.15
N GLY A 14 -1.91 1.18 -30.22
CA GLY A 14 -1.33 2.45 -30.62
C GLY A 14 -1.79 2.96 -31.97
N ILE A 15 -2.17 4.23 -31.97
CA ILE A 15 -2.03 5.10 -33.14
C ILE A 15 -1.18 6.29 -32.68
N CYS A 16 0.06 6.29 -33.14
CA CYS A 16 0.93 7.47 -33.05
C CYS A 16 0.29 8.60 -33.87
N GLN A 17 -0.13 9.65 -33.18
CA GLN A 17 -0.19 10.99 -33.80
C GLN A 17 0.60 11.93 -32.91
N ALA A 18 1.71 12.40 -33.48
CA ALA A 18 2.52 13.47 -32.94
C ALA A 18 1.76 14.80 -33.08
N GLU A 19 1.44 15.44 -31.96
CA GLU A 19 1.16 16.87 -31.94
C GLU A 19 2.17 17.59 -31.07
N GLN A 20 2.85 18.52 -31.71
CA GLN A 20 3.87 19.40 -31.16
C GLN A 20 3.22 20.41 -30.20
N ALA A 21 3.71 20.47 -28.98
CA ALA A 21 3.62 21.69 -28.18
C ALA A 21 4.91 21.83 -27.38
N GLY A 22 5.64 22.88 -27.63
CA GLY A 22 6.95 23.16 -27.06
C GLY A 22 6.90 23.45 -25.56
N GLY A 23 7.74 22.76 -24.82
CA GLY A 23 8.13 23.00 -23.44
C GLY A 23 9.53 22.42 -23.28
N GLN A 24 10.51 23.24 -22.90
CA GLN A 24 11.89 22.85 -22.73
C GLN A 24 12.02 21.73 -21.66
N PRO A 25 12.81 20.68 -21.90
CA PRO A 25 13.06 19.64 -20.90
C PRO A 25 14.15 20.10 -19.93
N GLN A 26 13.85 19.98 -18.63
CA GLN A 26 14.92 19.92 -17.62
C GLN A 26 15.62 18.56 -17.73
N GLU A 27 16.94 18.60 -17.88
CA GLU A 27 17.81 17.43 -17.93
C GLU A 27 17.73 16.64 -16.63
N GLY A 28 16.98 15.53 -16.65
CA GLY A 28 17.10 14.44 -15.71
C GLY A 28 17.93 13.34 -16.36
N THR A 29 18.92 12.85 -15.66
CA THR A 29 19.81 11.74 -16.04
C THR A 29 19.03 10.59 -16.66
N PRO A 30 19.40 10.06 -17.85
CA PRO A 30 18.66 8.97 -18.47
C PRO A 30 18.85 7.69 -17.68
N ALA A 31 17.74 7.12 -17.21
CA ALA A 31 17.70 5.75 -16.71
C ALA A 31 18.08 4.80 -17.86
N GLY A 32 18.97 3.85 -17.58
CA GLY A 32 19.41 2.85 -18.53
C GLY A 32 18.25 1.98 -19.04
N PRO A 33 18.39 1.38 -20.25
CA PRO A 33 17.33 0.58 -20.83
C PRO A 33 17.18 -0.73 -20.07
N GLY A 34 16.06 -0.91 -19.34
CA GLY A 34 15.65 -2.23 -18.83
C GLY A 34 15.17 -2.35 -17.40
N GLU A 35 15.14 -1.30 -16.60
CA GLU A 35 14.63 -1.38 -15.23
C GLU A 35 13.12 -1.11 -15.23
N GLN A 36 12.34 -2.16 -15.49
CA GLN A 36 10.92 -2.14 -15.14
C GLN A 36 10.84 -2.01 -13.62
N VAL A 37 10.30 -0.87 -13.14
CA VAL A 37 10.03 -0.67 -11.71
C VAL A 37 8.98 -1.71 -11.30
N ARG A 38 9.43 -2.85 -10.79
CA ARG A 38 8.57 -3.92 -10.29
C ARG A 38 7.69 -3.34 -9.18
N GLY A 39 6.42 -3.75 -9.13
CA GLY A 39 5.42 -3.19 -8.22
C GLY A 39 4.50 -2.15 -8.86
N ARG A 40 4.79 -1.65 -10.05
CA ARG A 40 3.86 -0.84 -10.83
C ARG A 40 3.03 -1.74 -11.74
N GLN A 41 1.72 -1.65 -11.60
CA GLN A 41 0.77 -2.34 -12.49
C GLN A 41 0.34 -1.37 -13.57
N ASP A 42 0.85 -1.57 -14.79
CA ASP A 42 0.46 -0.76 -15.94
C ASP A 42 -1.01 -1.02 -16.30
N GLY A 43 -1.75 0.03 -16.66
CA GLY A 43 -3.17 -0.07 -16.98
C GLY A 43 -4.11 -0.08 -15.76
N LEU A 44 -3.65 -0.38 -14.55
CA LEU A 44 -4.49 -0.36 -13.35
C LEU A 44 -4.62 1.05 -12.80
N LYS A 45 -5.83 1.60 -12.83
CA LYS A 45 -6.13 2.93 -12.26
C LYS A 45 -7.09 2.82 -11.09
N LEU A 46 -6.72 3.44 -9.98
CA LEU A 46 -7.59 3.60 -8.82
C LEU A 46 -8.30 4.94 -8.93
N ARG A 47 -9.63 4.93 -8.83
CA ARG A 47 -10.48 6.13 -8.91
C ARG A 47 -11.36 6.28 -7.67
N ARG A 48 -12.03 7.42 -7.56
CA ARG A 48 -13.00 7.73 -6.50
C ARG A 48 -12.45 7.45 -5.09
N HIS A 49 -11.23 7.95 -4.85
CA HIS A 49 -10.57 7.78 -3.56
C HIS A 49 -11.39 8.33 -2.40
N GLY A 50 -11.40 7.61 -1.29
CA GLY A 50 -11.88 8.08 -0.01
C GLY A 50 -10.83 7.87 1.07
N TYR A 51 -10.62 8.88 1.88
CA TYR A 51 -9.60 8.90 2.90
C TYR A 51 -10.19 9.04 4.29
N ARG A 52 -9.65 8.30 5.24
CA ARG A 52 -9.92 8.46 6.68
C ARG A 52 -8.62 8.43 7.44
N ALA A 53 -8.41 9.46 8.24
CA ALA A 53 -7.32 9.54 9.21
C ALA A 53 -7.91 9.83 10.58
N VAL A 54 -7.44 9.14 11.60
CA VAL A 54 -7.93 9.25 12.98
C VAL A 54 -6.72 9.30 13.91
N LEU A 55 -6.75 10.21 14.88
CA LEU A 55 -5.76 10.27 15.95
C LEU A 55 -6.24 9.41 17.12
N GLY A 56 -5.71 8.21 17.23
CA GLY A 56 -6.11 7.25 18.27
C GLY A 56 -5.64 5.84 17.97
N ASP A 57 -6.20 4.92 18.70
CA ASP A 57 -5.97 3.49 18.59
C ASP A 57 -6.95 2.81 17.61
N LYS A 58 -6.87 1.49 17.55
CA LYS A 58 -7.74 0.64 16.75
C LYS A 58 -9.24 0.87 17.05
N GLU A 59 -9.58 0.99 18.30
CA GLU A 59 -10.99 1.13 18.73
C GLU A 59 -11.56 2.50 18.37
N THR A 60 -10.74 3.53 18.40
CA THR A 60 -11.09 4.89 17.91
C THR A 60 -11.25 4.90 16.37
N PHE A 61 -10.43 4.12 15.66
CA PHE A 61 -10.47 4.05 14.20
C PHE A 61 -11.64 3.21 13.66
N ALA A 62 -12.00 2.13 14.35
CA ALA A 62 -12.99 1.15 13.89
C ALA A 62 -14.36 1.77 13.51
N PRO A 63 -14.98 2.69 14.28
CA PRO A 63 -16.23 3.36 13.88
C PRO A 63 -16.09 4.18 12.59
N ALA A 64 -14.98 4.89 12.42
CA ALA A 64 -14.71 5.71 11.24
C ALA A 64 -14.56 4.83 9.98
N LEU A 65 -13.89 3.68 10.12
CA LEU A 65 -13.82 2.68 9.06
C LEU A 65 -15.21 2.16 8.68
N LYS A 66 -16.00 1.73 9.67
CA LYS A 66 -17.37 1.22 9.43
C LYS A 66 -18.24 2.24 8.67
N VAL A 67 -18.20 3.51 9.08
CA VAL A 67 -18.96 4.58 8.40
C VAL A 67 -18.52 4.70 6.93
N GLU A 68 -17.20 4.65 6.64
CA GLU A 68 -16.71 4.77 5.28
C GLU A 68 -17.09 3.55 4.43
N LEU A 69 -17.03 2.33 4.97
CA LEU A 69 -17.44 1.10 4.30
C LEU A 69 -18.95 1.14 3.92
N VAL A 70 -19.82 1.60 4.84
CA VAL A 70 -21.25 1.76 4.58
C VAL A 70 -21.50 2.83 3.53
N ARG A 71 -20.87 4.00 3.66
CA ARG A 71 -20.98 5.11 2.70
C ARG A 71 -20.62 4.69 1.29
N ARG A 72 -19.63 3.83 1.15
CA ARG A 72 -19.15 3.30 -0.11
C ARG A 72 -19.90 2.06 -0.60
N ARG A 73 -20.85 1.57 0.18
CA ARG A 73 -21.62 0.37 -0.14
C ARG A 73 -20.71 -0.83 -0.44
N VAL A 74 -19.62 -0.97 0.31
CA VAL A 74 -18.60 -2.03 0.06
C VAL A 74 -19.21 -3.43 0.12
N LYS A 75 -20.28 -3.62 0.90
CA LYS A 75 -21.00 -4.89 0.96
C LYS A 75 -21.66 -5.30 -0.38
N ASP A 76 -21.96 -4.33 -1.22
CA ASP A 76 -22.62 -4.54 -2.51
C ASP A 76 -21.64 -4.66 -3.68
N ALA A 77 -20.33 -4.47 -3.41
CA ALA A 77 -19.30 -4.57 -4.45
C ALA A 77 -19.08 -6.02 -4.90
N ASP A 78 -18.93 -6.24 -6.19
CA ASP A 78 -18.69 -7.58 -6.77
C ASP A 78 -17.33 -8.13 -6.37
N LYS A 79 -16.29 -7.29 -6.44
CA LYS A 79 -14.91 -7.63 -6.07
C LYS A 79 -14.45 -6.73 -4.93
N ILE A 80 -13.89 -7.31 -3.89
CA ILE A 80 -13.29 -6.59 -2.77
C ILE A 80 -11.85 -7.05 -2.62
N THR A 81 -10.92 -6.11 -2.64
CA THR A 81 -9.50 -6.36 -2.38
C THR A 81 -9.05 -5.48 -1.22
N THR A 82 -8.35 -6.06 -0.27
CA THR A 82 -7.71 -5.32 0.82
C THR A 82 -6.20 -5.44 0.68
N VAL A 83 -5.49 -4.31 0.68
CA VAL A 83 -4.03 -4.26 0.63
C VAL A 83 -3.55 -3.63 1.93
N ASN A 84 -2.80 -4.38 2.73
CA ASN A 84 -2.38 -3.97 4.07
C ASN A 84 -0.92 -4.33 4.33
N ASP A 85 -0.31 -3.64 5.31
CA ASP A 85 1.11 -3.79 5.69
C ASP A 85 1.43 -5.02 6.55
N GLY A 86 0.43 -5.85 6.85
CA GLY A 86 0.59 -7.06 7.66
C GLY A 86 0.40 -6.86 9.16
N ALA A 87 0.02 -5.67 9.64
CA ALA A 87 -0.24 -5.47 11.06
C ALA A 87 -1.54 -6.19 11.49
N ASP A 88 -1.46 -7.01 12.56
CA ASP A 88 -2.56 -7.86 13.06
C ASP A 88 -3.85 -7.08 13.30
N TRP A 89 -3.75 -5.89 13.89
CA TRP A 89 -4.92 -5.08 14.20
C TRP A 89 -5.70 -4.64 12.96
N ILE A 90 -5.03 -4.52 11.80
CA ILE A 90 -5.70 -4.19 10.53
C ILE A 90 -6.48 -5.41 10.06
N TRP A 91 -5.88 -6.59 10.12
CA TRP A 91 -6.57 -7.84 9.76
C TRP A 91 -7.77 -8.10 10.65
N ASP A 92 -7.70 -7.84 11.96
CA ASP A 92 -8.84 -7.89 12.88
C ASP A 92 -10.02 -7.02 12.39
N LEU A 93 -9.74 -5.79 11.92
CA LEU A 93 -10.77 -4.91 11.39
C LEU A 93 -11.32 -5.40 10.04
N VAL A 94 -10.44 -5.94 9.19
CA VAL A 94 -10.83 -6.55 7.90
C VAL A 94 -11.79 -7.73 8.16
N TYR A 95 -11.46 -8.62 9.10
CA TYR A 95 -12.33 -9.75 9.46
C TYR A 95 -13.65 -9.31 10.09
N ARG A 96 -13.63 -8.28 10.90
CA ARG A 96 -14.82 -7.76 11.60
C ARG A 96 -15.81 -7.08 10.68
N TYR A 97 -15.35 -6.34 9.67
CA TYR A 97 -16.20 -5.42 8.92
C TYR A 97 -16.39 -5.74 7.44
N LEU A 98 -15.53 -6.53 6.85
CA LEU A 98 -15.59 -6.82 5.41
C LEU A 98 -16.18 -8.21 5.13
N PRO A 99 -16.91 -8.37 4.02
CA PRO A 99 -17.44 -9.68 3.62
C PRO A 99 -16.34 -10.73 3.43
N THR A 100 -16.68 -12.00 3.65
CA THR A 100 -15.73 -13.13 3.52
C THR A 100 -15.23 -13.36 2.09
N ARG A 101 -15.98 -12.92 1.09
CA ARG A 101 -15.59 -13.00 -0.35
C ARG A 101 -14.47 -12.06 -0.77
N ARG A 102 -13.88 -11.32 0.18
CA ARG A 102 -12.75 -10.44 -0.10
C ARG A 102 -11.49 -11.22 -0.44
N VAL A 103 -10.61 -10.61 -1.22
CA VAL A 103 -9.22 -11.04 -1.41
C VAL A 103 -8.32 -10.18 -0.54
N GLU A 104 -7.43 -10.81 0.19
CA GLU A 104 -6.47 -10.19 1.09
C GLU A 104 -5.09 -10.21 0.42
N VAL A 105 -4.46 -9.04 0.35
CA VAL A 105 -3.14 -8.84 -0.26
C VAL A 105 -2.22 -8.22 0.79
N LEU A 106 -1.07 -8.83 1.02
CA LEU A 106 0.02 -8.18 1.74
C LEU A 106 0.65 -7.13 0.82
N ASP A 107 0.80 -5.93 1.31
CA ASP A 107 1.38 -4.83 0.54
C ASP A 107 2.77 -5.20 0.00
N TRP A 108 2.96 -5.08 -1.32
CA TRP A 108 4.18 -5.45 -2.03
C TRP A 108 5.44 -4.82 -1.44
N PRO A 109 5.53 -3.48 -1.25
CA PRO A 109 6.68 -2.87 -0.61
C PRO A 109 6.98 -3.42 0.80
N HIS A 110 5.95 -3.71 1.61
CA HIS A 110 6.14 -4.25 2.96
C HIS A 110 6.64 -5.70 2.93
N ALA A 111 6.20 -6.52 1.98
CA ALA A 111 6.74 -7.85 1.78
C ALA A 111 8.24 -7.78 1.45
N LEU A 112 8.64 -6.93 0.51
CA LEU A 112 10.04 -6.73 0.14
C LEU A 112 10.88 -6.17 1.28
N GLN A 113 10.36 -5.20 2.05
CA GLN A 113 11.05 -4.68 3.24
C GLN A 113 11.35 -5.76 4.27
N ASN A 114 10.43 -6.71 4.48
CA ASN A 114 10.68 -7.83 5.38
C ASN A 114 11.73 -8.81 4.80
N LEU A 115 11.70 -9.10 3.51
CA LEU A 115 12.74 -9.90 2.86
C LEU A 115 14.12 -9.22 2.94
N ALA A 116 14.18 -7.89 2.76
CA ALA A 116 15.42 -7.11 2.91
C ALA A 116 16.00 -7.21 4.33
N LYS A 117 15.14 -7.23 5.38
CA LYS A 117 15.62 -7.47 6.77
C LYS A 117 16.31 -8.82 6.91
N ALA A 118 15.78 -9.87 6.28
CA ALA A 118 16.40 -11.19 6.30
C ALA A 118 17.73 -11.22 5.53
N ALA A 119 17.77 -10.60 4.35
CA ALA A 119 19.00 -10.47 3.55
C ALA A 119 20.11 -9.73 4.31
N ASN A 120 19.77 -8.55 4.86
CA ASN A 120 20.71 -7.74 5.64
C ASN A 120 21.21 -8.47 6.90
N ALA A 121 20.33 -9.23 7.56
CA ALA A 121 20.74 -10.05 8.70
C ALA A 121 21.69 -11.20 8.30
N ALA A 122 21.52 -11.78 7.13
CA ALA A 122 22.33 -12.90 6.65
C ALA A 122 23.69 -12.44 6.10
N PHE A 123 23.68 -11.43 5.25
CA PHE A 123 24.85 -11.03 4.45
C PHE A 123 25.51 -9.74 4.93
N GLY A 124 24.81 -8.89 5.64
CA GLY A 124 25.23 -7.57 6.08
C GLY A 124 24.43 -6.47 5.37
N GLU A 125 24.18 -5.38 6.10
CA GLU A 125 23.42 -4.25 5.57
C GLU A 125 24.18 -3.58 4.41
N GLY A 126 23.51 -3.38 3.28
CA GLY A 126 24.07 -2.73 2.09
C GLY A 126 25.11 -3.57 1.32
N SER A 127 25.30 -4.86 1.67
CA SER A 127 26.21 -5.73 0.91
C SER A 127 25.63 -6.10 -0.46
N GLU A 128 26.52 -6.37 -1.41
CA GLU A 128 26.13 -6.81 -2.76
C GLU A 128 25.36 -8.13 -2.72
N GLU A 129 25.77 -9.04 -1.83
CA GLU A 129 25.09 -10.33 -1.63
C GLU A 129 23.66 -10.13 -1.12
N ALA A 130 23.42 -9.16 -0.21
CA ALA A 130 22.09 -8.85 0.28
C ALA A 130 21.21 -8.29 -0.85
N HIS A 131 21.73 -7.40 -1.67
CA HIS A 131 20.99 -6.85 -2.83
C HIS A 131 20.66 -7.94 -3.85
N ASN A 132 21.65 -8.72 -4.29
CA ASN A 132 21.45 -9.79 -5.26
C ASN A 132 20.46 -10.84 -4.77
N TRP A 133 20.51 -11.19 -3.47
CA TRP A 133 19.54 -12.11 -2.87
C TRP A 133 18.12 -11.53 -2.90
N LEU A 134 17.97 -10.26 -2.54
CA LEU A 134 16.66 -9.59 -2.53
C LEU A 134 16.08 -9.49 -3.93
N ASP A 135 16.84 -9.07 -4.92
CA ASP A 135 16.42 -8.93 -6.32
C ASP A 135 15.90 -10.25 -6.89
N GLN A 136 16.57 -11.34 -6.54
CA GLN A 136 16.11 -12.68 -6.94
C GLN A 136 14.78 -13.04 -6.27
N ARG A 137 14.62 -12.77 -4.96
CA ARG A 137 13.36 -13.03 -4.25
C ARG A 137 12.21 -12.16 -4.75
N GLU A 138 12.51 -10.92 -5.09
CA GLU A 138 11.54 -10.02 -5.73
C GLU A 138 11.05 -10.60 -7.04
N THR A 139 11.97 -11.09 -7.88
CA THR A 139 11.63 -11.73 -9.17
C THR A 139 10.75 -12.96 -8.96
N GLU A 140 11.10 -13.82 -8.01
CA GLU A 140 10.34 -15.03 -7.70
C GLU A 140 8.92 -14.73 -7.19
N LEU A 141 8.78 -13.76 -6.28
CA LEU A 141 7.45 -13.31 -5.83
C LEU A 141 6.63 -12.73 -6.98
N TRP A 142 7.26 -11.94 -7.84
CA TRP A 142 6.59 -11.35 -9.00
C TRP A 142 6.05 -12.40 -9.94
N ASN A 143 6.79 -13.48 -10.14
CA ASN A 143 6.42 -14.59 -11.02
C ASN A 143 5.48 -15.62 -10.35
N GLY A 144 5.16 -15.46 -9.07
CA GLY A 144 4.33 -16.41 -8.32
C GLY A 144 5.10 -17.62 -7.77
N GLU A 145 6.42 -17.59 -7.80
CA GLU A 145 7.32 -18.68 -7.40
C GLU A 145 7.57 -18.68 -5.89
N ARG A 146 6.51 -18.60 -5.08
CA ARG A 146 6.56 -18.43 -3.62
C ARG A 146 7.36 -19.52 -2.89
N MET A 147 7.32 -20.76 -3.39
CA MET A 147 8.07 -21.88 -2.79
C MET A 147 9.58 -21.65 -2.87
N GLN A 148 10.08 -21.00 -3.90
CA GLN A 148 11.50 -20.65 -4.03
C GLN A 148 11.90 -19.63 -2.98
N VAL A 149 11.05 -18.65 -2.71
CA VAL A 149 11.25 -17.67 -1.63
C VAL A 149 11.31 -18.34 -0.26
N ASP A 150 10.40 -19.28 0.05
CA ASP A 150 10.43 -20.01 1.34
C ASP A 150 11.69 -20.85 1.47
N ASN A 151 12.08 -21.58 0.43
CA ASN A 151 13.31 -22.35 0.40
C ASN A 151 14.54 -21.47 0.58
N ALA A 152 14.59 -20.31 -0.08
CA ALA A 152 15.69 -19.36 0.06
C ALA A 152 15.79 -18.79 1.48
N LEU A 153 14.67 -18.44 2.12
CA LEU A 153 14.64 -18.01 3.52
C LEU A 153 15.10 -19.12 4.48
N HIS A 154 14.74 -20.38 4.17
CA HIS A 154 15.18 -21.53 4.96
C HIS A 154 16.70 -21.71 4.90
N ASN A 155 17.31 -21.49 3.76
CA ASN A 155 18.72 -21.73 3.49
C ASN A 155 19.63 -20.55 3.82
N LEU A 156 19.10 -19.42 4.30
CA LEU A 156 19.92 -18.26 4.68
C LEU A 156 20.92 -18.60 5.78
N PRO A 157 22.19 -18.13 5.67
CA PRO A 157 23.20 -18.36 6.67
C PRO A 157 22.84 -17.71 8.02
N ARG A 158 22.96 -18.49 9.10
CA ARG A 158 22.61 -18.08 10.48
C ARG A 158 23.85 -18.04 11.36
N ARG A 159 24.84 -17.25 10.92
CA ARG A 159 26.16 -17.23 11.58
C ARG A 159 26.16 -16.76 13.03
N TYR A 160 25.19 -15.92 13.43
CA TYR A 160 25.08 -15.35 14.77
C TYR A 160 23.69 -15.53 15.31
N LYS A 161 23.55 -15.71 16.64
CA LYS A 161 22.25 -15.97 17.33
C LYS A 161 21.21 -14.89 17.02
N GLU A 162 21.58 -13.62 17.12
CA GLU A 162 20.67 -12.48 16.87
C GLU A 162 20.25 -12.39 15.40
N ARG A 163 21.18 -12.56 14.48
CA ARG A 163 20.89 -12.58 13.04
C ARG A 163 19.97 -13.74 12.68
N GLY A 164 20.19 -14.92 13.29
CA GLY A 164 19.31 -16.06 13.13
C GLY A 164 17.90 -15.80 13.69
N GLN A 165 17.75 -14.96 14.71
CA GLN A 165 16.45 -14.57 15.24
C GLN A 165 15.70 -13.68 14.25
N ALA A 166 16.35 -12.67 13.67
CA ALA A 166 15.74 -11.80 12.66
C ALA A 166 15.24 -12.60 11.44
N ILE A 167 16.06 -13.55 10.94
CA ILE A 167 15.68 -14.43 9.83
C ILE A 167 14.45 -15.28 10.19
N ARG A 168 14.39 -15.85 11.41
CA ARG A 168 13.23 -16.61 11.87
C ARG A 168 11.96 -15.78 11.99
N GLN A 169 12.08 -14.52 12.44
CA GLN A 169 10.96 -13.59 12.52
C GLN A 169 10.40 -13.29 11.13
N VAL A 170 11.28 -13.00 10.16
CA VAL A 170 10.86 -12.76 8.77
C VAL A 170 10.22 -14.03 8.18
N LYS A 171 10.80 -15.20 8.41
CA LYS A 171 10.22 -16.45 7.94
C LYS A 171 8.83 -16.68 8.54
N GLY A 172 8.65 -16.46 9.84
CA GLY A 172 7.35 -16.54 10.52
C GLY A 172 6.33 -15.59 9.88
N TYR A 173 6.71 -14.33 9.66
CA TYR A 173 5.87 -13.33 9.00
C TYR A 173 5.46 -13.75 7.57
N ILE A 174 6.38 -14.19 6.75
CA ILE A 174 6.09 -14.66 5.39
C ILE A 174 5.17 -15.89 5.41
N THR A 175 5.40 -16.82 6.33
CA THR A 175 4.56 -18.03 6.49
C THR A 175 3.13 -17.67 6.92
N GLU A 176 2.97 -16.76 7.86
CA GLU A 176 1.67 -16.28 8.34
C GLU A 176 0.87 -15.60 7.23
N HIS A 177 1.54 -14.82 6.39
CA HIS A 177 0.90 -14.11 5.28
C HIS A 177 0.91 -14.88 3.96
N TRP A 178 1.24 -16.17 3.96
CA TRP A 178 1.39 -16.99 2.77
C TRP A 178 0.25 -16.88 1.74
N PRO A 179 -1.04 -16.92 2.12
CA PRO A 179 -2.14 -16.78 1.18
C PRO A 179 -2.23 -15.38 0.54
N ARG A 180 -1.62 -14.37 1.18
CA ARG A 180 -1.65 -12.95 0.78
C ARG A 180 -0.48 -12.54 -0.12
N LEU A 181 0.36 -13.51 -0.54
CA LEU A 181 1.55 -13.32 -1.36
C LEU A 181 1.38 -13.84 -2.80
N CYS A 182 0.14 -14.12 -3.25
CA CYS A 182 -0.16 -14.62 -4.58
C CYS A 182 -0.12 -13.50 -5.64
N TYR A 183 0.96 -12.74 -5.72
CA TYR A 183 1.00 -11.52 -6.52
C TYR A 183 0.79 -11.74 -8.02
N ALA A 184 1.27 -12.85 -8.58
CA ALA A 184 1.02 -13.19 -9.98
C ALA A 184 -0.48 -13.36 -10.26
N ASP A 185 -1.19 -14.10 -9.39
CA ASP A 185 -2.62 -14.33 -9.51
C ASP A 185 -3.41 -13.02 -9.31
N PHE A 186 -3.02 -12.23 -8.29
CA PHE A 186 -3.67 -10.95 -8.02
C PHE A 186 -3.55 -9.98 -9.20
N ARG A 187 -2.40 -9.93 -9.86
CA ARG A 187 -2.20 -9.12 -11.07
C ARG A 187 -3.00 -9.64 -12.26
N ALA A 188 -3.07 -10.95 -12.44
CA ALA A 188 -3.87 -11.57 -13.49
C ALA A 188 -5.38 -11.30 -13.34
N GLU A 189 -5.85 -11.03 -12.09
CA GLU A 189 -7.23 -10.64 -11.79
C GLU A 189 -7.45 -9.11 -11.73
N ASP A 190 -6.49 -8.31 -12.17
CA ASP A 190 -6.51 -6.84 -12.08
C ASP A 190 -6.71 -6.32 -10.65
N ARG A 191 -6.10 -6.97 -9.67
CA ARG A 191 -6.13 -6.54 -8.28
C ARG A 191 -4.90 -5.70 -7.92
N PRO A 192 -5.06 -4.62 -7.15
CA PRO A 192 -3.92 -3.85 -6.67
C PRO A 192 -3.08 -4.68 -5.70
N ILE A 193 -1.75 -4.61 -5.83
CA ILE A 193 -0.80 -5.30 -4.96
C ILE A 193 -0.02 -4.35 -4.04
N GLY A 194 -0.12 -3.05 -4.27
CA GLY A 194 0.60 -2.02 -3.51
C GLY A 194 -0.33 -0.99 -2.90
N SER A 195 0.04 -0.51 -1.71
CA SER A 195 -0.67 0.52 -0.95
C SER A 195 -0.25 1.96 -1.29
N GLY A 196 0.35 2.20 -2.45
CA GLY A 196 0.87 3.52 -2.85
C GLY A 196 -0.11 4.69 -2.70
N THR A 197 -1.42 4.43 -2.82
CA THR A 197 -2.47 5.42 -2.51
C THR A 197 -2.54 5.78 -1.03
N VAL A 198 -2.25 4.84 -0.12
CA VAL A 198 -2.22 5.08 1.33
C VAL A 198 -0.96 5.86 1.70
N GLU A 199 0.18 5.51 1.14
CA GLU A 199 1.44 6.25 1.36
C GLU A 199 1.35 7.69 0.83
N SER A 200 0.82 7.88 -0.38
CA SER A 200 0.55 9.19 -0.94
C SER A 200 -0.42 9.98 -0.05
N ALA A 201 -1.46 9.35 0.46
CA ALA A 201 -2.39 9.98 1.40
C ALA A 201 -1.69 10.34 2.73
N ALA A 202 -0.87 9.47 3.28
CA ALA A 202 -0.12 9.74 4.51
C ALA A 202 0.81 10.95 4.34
N LYS A 203 1.50 11.07 3.21
CA LYS A 203 2.35 12.22 2.87
C LYS A 203 1.52 13.49 2.64
N ASN A 204 0.54 13.44 1.77
CA ASN A 204 -0.17 14.62 1.27
C ASN A 204 -1.32 15.07 2.18
N VAL A 205 -2.02 14.14 2.83
CA VAL A 205 -3.17 14.44 3.71
C VAL A 205 -2.70 14.75 5.12
N VAL A 206 -1.81 13.93 5.67
CA VAL A 206 -1.41 14.04 7.08
C VAL A 206 -0.10 14.82 7.22
N ALA A 207 1.01 14.33 6.64
CA ALA A 207 2.33 14.87 6.92
C ALA A 207 2.48 16.31 6.42
N TRP A 208 2.02 16.62 5.24
CA TRP A 208 2.08 17.96 4.65
C TRP A 208 1.44 19.04 5.53
N ARG A 209 0.33 18.72 6.19
CA ARG A 209 -0.39 19.70 7.03
C ARG A 209 -0.01 19.61 8.50
N MET A 210 0.24 18.39 9.02
CA MET A 210 0.37 18.16 10.46
C MET A 210 1.82 18.13 10.96
N LYS A 211 2.81 17.92 10.06
CA LYS A 211 4.24 17.75 10.44
C LYS A 211 5.13 18.90 9.98
N ARG A 212 4.59 20.09 9.80
CA ARG A 212 5.43 21.27 9.48
C ARG A 212 6.17 21.74 10.72
N GLY A 213 7.43 22.18 10.53
CA GLY A 213 8.22 22.76 11.62
C GLY A 213 7.50 23.92 12.31
N GLY A 214 7.58 23.99 13.63
CA GLY A 214 6.96 25.04 14.44
C GLY A 214 5.46 24.89 14.69
N GLN A 215 4.81 23.84 14.20
CA GLN A 215 3.39 23.59 14.46
C GLN A 215 3.20 22.69 15.67
N ASN A 216 2.44 23.19 16.64
CA ASN A 216 1.95 22.42 17.78
C ASN A 216 0.44 22.26 17.68
N TRP A 217 -0.04 21.05 17.86
CA TRP A 217 -1.46 20.72 17.77
C TRP A 217 -1.99 20.25 19.12
N SER A 218 -3.09 20.84 19.59
CA SER A 218 -3.86 20.18 20.63
C SER A 218 -4.47 18.89 20.08
N ARG A 219 -4.76 17.92 20.95
CA ARG A 219 -5.39 16.64 20.54
C ARG A 219 -6.71 16.90 19.80
N GLU A 220 -7.52 17.82 20.29
CA GLU A 220 -8.79 18.20 19.68
C GLU A 220 -8.58 18.87 18.32
N GLY A 221 -7.67 19.84 18.21
CA GLY A 221 -7.32 20.50 16.96
C GLY A 221 -6.83 19.53 15.90
N ALA A 222 -5.94 18.60 16.30
CA ALA A 222 -5.46 17.54 15.41
C ALA A 222 -6.60 16.61 14.92
N THR A 223 -7.50 16.20 15.82
CA THR A 223 -8.64 15.34 15.47
C THR A 223 -9.57 16.02 14.45
N ARG A 224 -9.92 17.30 14.71
CA ARG A 224 -10.76 18.09 13.78
C ARG A 224 -10.09 18.29 12.42
N MET A 225 -8.79 18.60 12.42
CA MET A 225 -8.02 18.78 11.19
C MET A 225 -7.96 17.51 10.36
N LEU A 226 -7.68 16.35 10.96
CA LEU A 226 -7.65 15.07 10.27
C LEU A 226 -9.01 14.71 9.65
N ALA A 227 -10.10 14.99 10.37
CA ALA A 227 -11.45 14.78 9.84
C ALA A 227 -11.73 15.67 8.62
N ALA A 228 -11.38 16.97 8.70
CA ALA A 228 -11.55 17.92 7.61
C ALA A 228 -10.70 17.53 6.39
N LEU A 229 -9.43 17.20 6.58
CA LEU A 229 -8.54 16.74 5.50
C LEU A 229 -9.09 15.46 4.82
N GLY A 230 -9.63 14.52 5.59
CA GLY A 230 -10.28 13.34 5.04
C GLY A 230 -11.44 13.67 4.09
N GLU A 231 -12.30 14.62 4.44
CA GLU A 231 -13.41 15.06 3.58
C GLU A 231 -12.93 15.85 2.34
N ILE A 232 -11.96 16.75 2.50
CA ILE A 232 -11.38 17.54 1.42
C ILE A 232 -10.76 16.62 0.36
N HIS A 233 -9.84 15.75 0.78
CA HIS A 233 -9.13 14.84 -0.14
C HIS A 233 -10.05 13.76 -0.74
N SER A 234 -11.16 13.45 -0.08
CA SER A 234 -12.23 12.60 -0.63
C SER A 234 -13.17 13.37 -1.56
N ARG A 235 -12.92 14.64 -1.84
CA ARG A 235 -13.76 15.53 -2.66
C ARG A 235 -15.20 15.65 -2.14
N ARG A 236 -15.39 15.62 -0.82
CA ARG A 236 -16.70 15.67 -0.16
C ARG A 236 -16.96 16.96 0.63
N TRP A 237 -16.00 17.88 0.64
CA TRP A 237 -16.07 19.11 1.44
C TRP A 237 -17.34 19.92 1.14
N SER A 238 -17.69 20.09 -0.12
CA SER A 238 -18.90 20.85 -0.51
C SER A 238 -20.23 20.25 0.01
N ALA A 239 -20.29 18.92 0.18
CA ALA A 239 -21.45 18.27 0.77
C ALA A 239 -21.50 18.45 2.30
N THR A 240 -20.34 18.55 2.95
CA THR A 240 -20.20 18.82 4.37
C THR A 240 -20.61 20.28 4.68
N ASP A 241 -20.18 21.23 3.86
CA ASP A 241 -20.50 22.64 3.97
C ASP A 241 -22.02 22.90 3.90
N LYS A 242 -22.70 22.24 2.97
CA LYS A 242 -24.17 22.30 2.85
C LYS A 242 -24.91 21.75 4.06
N ARG A 243 -24.33 20.81 4.81
CA ARG A 243 -24.93 20.27 6.05
C ARG A 243 -24.82 21.27 7.20
N PHE A 244 -23.66 21.92 7.33
CA PHE A 244 -23.47 22.96 8.35
C PHE A 244 -24.35 24.19 8.09
N ALA A 245 -24.48 24.62 6.84
CA ALA A 245 -25.36 25.74 6.46
C ALA A 245 -26.85 25.45 6.70
N ARG A 246 -27.27 24.17 6.79
CA ARG A 246 -28.67 23.79 7.12
C ARG A 246 -28.93 23.61 8.62
N ALA A 247 -27.85 23.53 9.42
CA ALA A 247 -27.91 23.35 10.87
C ALA A 247 -27.70 24.68 11.65
N ALA A 248 -27.40 25.78 10.94
CA ALA A 248 -27.28 27.15 11.46
C ALA A 248 -28.55 27.93 11.11
#